data_8860dd4af25a3f7f6da6c37872618b3b
#
_entry.id   8860dd4af25a3f7f6da6c37872618b3b
#
_cell.length_a   1.000
_cell.length_b   1.000
_cell.length_c   1.000
_cell.angle_alpha   90.00
_cell.angle_beta   90.00
_cell.angle_gamma   90.00
#
_symmetry.space_group_name_H-M   'P 1'
#
loop_
_entity.id
_entity.type
_entity.pdbx_description
1 polymer ?
#
loop_
_entity_poly.entity_id
_entity_poly.type
_entity_poly.pdbx_seq_one_letter_code
_entity_poly.pdbx_strand_id
1 'polypeptide(L)'
;MRSNFRRSTLAALRGFTLPDTAITILPSAADYRRCLLEKIASATRRIYVIALYLQQDEAGQEILDALYAAKAARPELEVVVLVDWFRAQRGLIGAGRQLGNAAWYQAQHLEYDQEVPVYGVPVQTRELFGVLHLKGSVIDDCVIYSGASINNVYLHKLEKYRLDRYHVLDSKDLADSFQEMVQREILPSRAVHRLDLPSPPTSRSLRSEIRTFRNHLKRAAYDTHQGEPENGELRVIPLLGVGPRNALNRTIVELIAAAKHRLTICTPYFNVPLSIKREINRALKRGVKVDIIIGDKTANDFFIPAEEPFKVISALPYLYEISLRRFAQKHQNAIARHKLNLHLWKDGDNTFHLKGMWVDDRYTLLTGNNLNPRAFNLDLENGLLIDDPKGQWTAPREAEVEQLMRNTQRVGKYDELDTLTEYPSAVRTFLRRVSRVRAERLLYRIL
;
A
#
# COMPACT_ATOMS: atom_id res chain seq x y z
N MET A 1 -21.32 3.99 36.94
CA MET A 1 -20.75 4.38 35.62
C MET A 1 -19.25 4.41 35.74
N ARG A 2 -18.56 3.36 35.34
CA ARG A 2 -17.06 3.34 35.30
C ARG A 2 -16.67 3.66 33.88
N SER A 3 -16.26 4.91 33.62
CA SER A 3 -15.57 5.31 32.39
C SER A 3 -14.16 4.72 32.49
N ASN A 4 -13.99 3.53 31.92
CA ASN A 4 -12.65 3.04 31.59
C ASN A 4 -12.10 3.95 30.48
N PHE A 5 -11.39 4.99 30.86
CA PHE A 5 -10.42 5.66 30.00
C PHE A 5 -9.38 4.59 29.59
N ARG A 6 -9.61 3.88 28.48
CA ARG A 6 -8.53 3.23 27.76
C ARG A 6 -7.60 4.38 27.35
N ARG A 7 -6.43 4.48 28.00
CA ARG A 7 -5.34 5.32 27.48
C ARG A 7 -5.19 4.96 26.01
N SER A 8 -5.27 5.95 25.14
CA SER A 8 -5.07 5.75 23.71
C SER A 8 -3.72 5.10 23.52
N THR A 9 -3.67 3.91 22.92
CA THR A 9 -2.40 3.24 22.62
C THR A 9 -1.60 4.04 21.60
N LEU A 10 -2.22 4.95 20.83
CA LEU A 10 -1.54 5.89 19.93
C LEU A 10 -0.51 6.76 20.65
N ALA A 11 -0.81 7.22 21.89
CA ALA A 11 0.13 8.01 22.70
C ALA A 11 1.36 7.22 23.19
N ALA A 12 1.27 5.88 23.21
CA ALA A 12 2.35 5.01 23.63
C ALA A 12 3.22 4.52 22.45
N LEU A 13 2.87 4.87 21.24
CA LEU A 13 3.65 4.51 20.06
C LEU A 13 4.98 5.29 20.06
N ARG A 14 6.07 4.59 19.76
CA ARG A 14 7.42 5.16 19.64
C ARG A 14 7.71 5.46 18.17
N GLY A 15 8.50 6.50 17.95
CA GLY A 15 8.89 6.93 16.60
C GLY A 15 10.01 7.95 16.67
N PHE A 16 10.32 8.54 15.54
CA PHE A 16 11.40 9.51 15.35
C PHE A 16 10.81 10.92 15.26
N THR A 17 11.47 11.89 15.88
CA THR A 17 11.15 13.30 15.71
C THR A 17 11.86 13.84 14.47
N LEU A 18 11.11 14.56 13.63
CA LEU A 18 11.61 15.19 12.42
C LEU A 18 11.07 16.63 12.36
N PRO A 19 11.86 17.60 11.86
CA PRO A 19 11.30 18.89 11.51
C PRO A 19 10.24 18.73 10.39
N ASP A 20 9.23 19.58 10.40
CA ASP A 20 8.17 19.57 9.39
C ASP A 20 8.70 19.71 7.96
N THR A 21 9.81 20.47 7.81
CA THR A 21 10.53 20.67 6.54
C THR A 21 11.23 19.41 6.00
N ALA A 22 11.42 18.38 6.83
CA ALA A 22 12.04 17.12 6.41
C ALA A 22 11.06 16.19 5.65
N ILE A 23 9.77 16.56 5.57
CA ILE A 23 8.76 15.77 4.88
C ILE A 23 8.28 16.53 3.64
N THR A 24 8.59 15.98 2.47
CA THR A 24 8.16 16.50 1.18
C THR A 24 7.10 15.60 0.56
N ILE A 25 5.98 16.18 0.10
CA ILE A 25 4.96 15.49 -0.68
C ILE A 25 5.23 15.71 -2.16
N LEU A 26 5.41 14.64 -2.91
CA LEU A 26 5.59 14.73 -4.37
C LEU A 26 4.22 14.71 -5.03
N PRO A 27 3.94 15.64 -5.98
CA PRO A 27 2.60 15.85 -6.50
C PRO A 27 2.12 14.78 -7.50
N SER A 28 3.04 14.03 -8.13
CA SER A 28 2.67 13.08 -9.17
C SER A 28 3.56 11.84 -9.22
N ALA A 29 3.10 10.81 -9.93
CA ALA A 29 3.87 9.61 -10.22
C ALA A 29 5.14 9.91 -11.04
N ALA A 30 5.09 10.91 -11.93
CA ALA A 30 6.24 11.36 -12.70
C ALA A 30 7.30 12.04 -11.82
N ASP A 31 6.86 12.86 -10.85
CA ASP A 31 7.76 13.47 -9.86
C ASP A 31 8.39 12.41 -8.95
N TYR A 32 7.62 11.40 -8.57
CA TYR A 32 8.12 10.25 -7.81
C TYR A 32 9.20 9.48 -8.59
N ARG A 33 8.97 9.18 -9.88
CA ARG A 33 9.96 8.54 -10.74
C ARG A 33 11.24 9.36 -10.82
N ARG A 34 11.12 10.67 -11.11
CA ARG A 34 12.26 11.58 -11.20
C ARG A 34 13.05 11.61 -9.90
N CYS A 35 12.37 11.82 -8.77
CA CYS A 35 12.99 11.84 -7.46
C CYS A 35 13.73 10.53 -7.14
N LEU A 36 13.12 9.38 -7.45
CA LEU A 36 13.73 8.07 -7.24
C LEU A 36 15.02 7.92 -8.04
N LEU A 37 15.01 8.26 -9.33
CA LEU A 37 16.18 8.22 -10.20
C LEU A 37 17.30 9.16 -9.76
N GLU A 38 16.96 10.41 -9.40
CA GLU A 38 17.92 11.40 -8.90
C GLU A 38 18.58 10.94 -7.60
N LYS A 39 17.79 10.42 -6.66
CA LYS A 39 18.31 9.90 -5.39
C LYS A 39 19.18 8.65 -5.60
N ILE A 40 18.80 7.72 -6.49
CA ILE A 40 19.63 6.55 -6.85
C ILE A 40 20.97 7.01 -7.45
N ALA A 41 20.94 7.95 -8.40
CA ALA A 41 22.15 8.45 -9.05
C ALA A 41 23.11 9.14 -8.07
N SER A 42 22.60 9.81 -7.05
CA SER A 42 23.38 10.54 -6.04
C SER A 42 23.74 9.73 -4.81
N ALA A 43 23.22 8.51 -4.65
CA ALA A 43 23.44 7.66 -3.47
C ALA A 43 24.92 7.36 -3.24
N THR A 44 25.38 7.44 -2.00
CA THR A 44 26.80 7.28 -1.65
C THR A 44 27.09 6.08 -0.77
N ARG A 45 26.11 5.59 0.01
CA ARG A 45 26.32 4.55 1.00
C ARG A 45 25.42 3.34 0.81
N ARG A 46 24.11 3.56 0.60
CA ARG A 46 23.12 2.48 0.58
C ARG A 46 21.89 2.82 -0.27
N ILE A 47 21.37 1.79 -0.93
CA ILE A 47 20.07 1.80 -1.61
C ILE A 47 19.32 0.52 -1.24
N TYR A 48 18.15 0.66 -0.62
CA TYR A 48 17.24 -0.45 -0.36
C TYR A 48 15.91 -0.15 -1.06
N VAL A 49 15.56 -0.95 -2.07
CA VAL A 49 14.29 -0.82 -2.79
C VAL A 49 13.35 -1.93 -2.35
N ILE A 50 12.20 -1.58 -1.78
CA ILE A 50 11.21 -2.55 -1.30
C ILE A 50 9.90 -2.33 -2.05
N ALA A 51 9.47 -3.31 -2.84
CA ALA A 51 8.25 -3.25 -3.63
C ALA A 51 7.59 -4.63 -3.72
N LEU A 52 6.27 -4.66 -4.01
CA LEU A 52 5.59 -5.92 -4.32
C LEU A 52 6.22 -6.58 -5.56
N TYR A 53 6.62 -5.77 -6.54
CA TYR A 53 7.34 -6.20 -7.73
C TYR A 53 8.15 -5.06 -8.35
N LEU A 54 9.22 -5.44 -9.01
CA LEU A 54 9.95 -4.69 -10.01
C LEU A 54 9.67 -5.38 -11.36
N GLN A 55 8.90 -4.73 -12.22
CA GLN A 55 8.35 -5.33 -13.44
C GLN A 55 9.34 -5.21 -14.59
N GLN A 56 9.42 -6.25 -15.43
CA GLN A 56 10.10 -6.19 -16.72
C GLN A 56 9.26 -5.36 -17.70
N ASP A 57 9.41 -4.05 -17.63
CA ASP A 57 8.87 -3.05 -18.53
C ASP A 57 9.82 -1.85 -18.59
N GLU A 58 9.51 -0.81 -19.37
CA GLU A 58 10.41 0.32 -19.60
C GLU A 58 10.78 1.06 -18.31
N ALA A 59 9.84 1.20 -17.39
CA ALA A 59 10.09 1.86 -16.10
C ALA A 59 10.92 0.98 -15.15
N GLY A 60 10.62 -0.33 -15.13
CA GLY A 60 11.40 -1.27 -14.34
C GLY A 60 12.83 -1.39 -14.84
N GLN A 61 13.04 -1.41 -16.17
CA GLN A 61 14.38 -1.41 -16.76
C GLN A 61 15.13 -0.12 -16.40
N GLU A 62 14.49 1.05 -16.52
CA GLU A 62 15.11 2.33 -16.17
C GLU A 62 15.59 2.37 -14.71
N ILE A 63 14.79 1.84 -13.77
CA ILE A 63 15.19 1.78 -12.35
C ILE A 63 16.32 0.77 -12.14
N LEU A 64 16.26 -0.39 -12.77
CA LEU A 64 17.29 -1.42 -12.61
C LEU A 64 18.63 -0.96 -13.21
N ASP A 65 18.62 -0.33 -14.40
CA ASP A 65 19.78 0.28 -15.03
C ASP A 65 20.41 1.37 -14.15
N ALA A 66 19.57 2.21 -13.52
CA ALA A 66 20.04 3.24 -12.60
C ALA A 66 20.73 2.63 -11.35
N LEU A 67 20.23 1.50 -10.83
CA LEU A 67 20.85 0.79 -9.71
C LEU A 67 22.22 0.20 -10.11
N TYR A 68 22.32 -0.43 -11.27
CA TYR A 68 23.59 -0.94 -11.79
C TYR A 68 24.57 0.19 -12.07
N ALA A 69 24.14 1.29 -12.70
CA ALA A 69 24.97 2.46 -12.95
C ALA A 69 25.50 3.11 -11.67
N ALA A 70 24.64 3.22 -10.63
CA ALA A 70 25.06 3.74 -9.33
C ALA A 70 26.10 2.83 -8.66
N LYS A 71 25.91 1.51 -8.74
CA LYS A 71 26.85 0.51 -8.21
C LYS A 71 28.16 0.50 -8.97
N ALA A 72 28.13 0.65 -10.30
CA ALA A 72 29.34 0.76 -11.13
C ALA A 72 30.16 2.01 -10.81
N ALA A 73 29.48 3.15 -10.62
CA ALA A 73 30.14 4.42 -10.25
C ALA A 73 30.72 4.39 -8.83
N ARG A 74 30.15 3.58 -7.93
CA ARG A 74 30.51 3.48 -6.52
C ARG A 74 30.46 2.00 -6.07
N PRO A 75 31.55 1.23 -6.26
CA PRO A 75 31.60 -0.19 -5.94
C PRO A 75 31.27 -0.53 -4.47
N GLU A 76 31.55 0.38 -3.54
CA GLU A 76 31.22 0.23 -2.11
C GLU A 76 29.76 0.48 -1.77
N LEU A 77 28.97 1.00 -2.71
CA LEU A 77 27.55 1.27 -2.50
C LEU A 77 26.79 -0.04 -2.20
N GLU A 78 26.14 -0.11 -1.05
CA GLU A 78 25.27 -1.24 -0.72
C GLU A 78 23.94 -1.10 -1.48
N VAL A 79 23.59 -2.08 -2.31
CA VAL A 79 22.34 -2.10 -3.07
C VAL A 79 21.59 -3.38 -2.76
N VAL A 80 20.31 -3.26 -2.35
CA VAL A 80 19.43 -4.38 -2.04
C VAL A 80 18.04 -4.12 -2.62
N VAL A 81 17.53 -5.06 -3.40
CA VAL A 81 16.16 -5.03 -3.91
C VAL A 81 15.35 -6.17 -3.29
N LEU A 82 14.19 -5.86 -2.72
CA LEU A 82 13.26 -6.82 -2.12
C LEU A 82 11.96 -6.84 -2.91
N VAL A 83 11.55 -8.02 -3.38
CA VAL A 83 10.29 -8.23 -4.11
C VAL A 83 9.54 -9.44 -3.56
N ASP A 84 8.24 -9.51 -3.82
CA ASP A 84 7.48 -10.71 -3.47
C ASP A 84 7.94 -11.91 -4.29
N TRP A 85 8.15 -13.03 -3.61
CA TRP A 85 8.61 -14.29 -4.17
C TRP A 85 7.77 -14.79 -5.35
N PHE A 86 6.44 -14.77 -5.18
CA PHE A 86 5.54 -15.32 -6.18
C PHE A 86 5.33 -14.38 -7.35
N ARG A 87 5.22 -13.08 -7.06
CA ARG A 87 5.05 -12.04 -8.09
C ARG A 87 6.24 -11.96 -9.02
N ALA A 88 7.44 -12.19 -8.51
CA ALA A 88 8.65 -12.20 -9.31
C ALA A 88 8.78 -13.42 -10.23
N GLN A 89 8.24 -14.57 -9.82
CA GLN A 89 8.43 -15.84 -10.54
C GLN A 89 7.28 -16.19 -11.50
N ARG A 90 6.13 -15.53 -11.40
CA ARG A 90 5.04 -15.71 -12.36
C ARG A 90 4.91 -14.51 -13.28
N GLY A 91 4.39 -14.74 -14.48
CA GLY A 91 3.99 -13.66 -15.38
C GLY A 91 2.76 -12.89 -14.86
N LEU A 92 2.29 -11.90 -15.63
CA LEU A 92 1.11 -11.12 -15.31
C LEU A 92 -0.14 -12.00 -15.18
N ILE A 93 -1.05 -11.64 -14.26
CA ILE A 93 -2.31 -12.36 -14.10
C ILE A 93 -3.12 -12.29 -15.39
N GLY A 94 -3.43 -13.46 -15.97
CA GLY A 94 -4.20 -13.56 -17.21
C GLY A 94 -3.40 -13.51 -18.51
N ALA A 95 -2.07 -13.43 -18.46
CA ALA A 95 -1.18 -13.38 -19.63
C ALA A 95 -0.67 -14.77 -20.12
N GLY A 96 -1.22 -15.87 -19.61
CA GLY A 96 -0.76 -17.23 -19.95
C GLY A 96 0.54 -17.64 -19.26
N ARG A 97 1.27 -18.62 -19.84
CA ARG A 97 2.59 -19.05 -19.35
C ARG A 97 3.67 -18.10 -19.88
N GLN A 98 3.85 -16.98 -19.23
CA GLN A 98 5.00 -16.11 -19.43
C GLN A 98 6.06 -16.38 -18.35
N LEU A 99 7.33 -16.20 -18.71
CA LEU A 99 8.42 -16.15 -17.74
C LEU A 99 8.16 -14.99 -16.79
N GLY A 100 8.38 -15.21 -15.49
CA GLY A 100 8.26 -14.14 -14.49
C GLY A 100 9.47 -13.19 -14.55
N ASN A 101 9.39 -12.10 -13.81
CA ASN A 101 10.46 -11.11 -13.71
C ASN A 101 11.79 -11.71 -13.22
N ALA A 102 11.78 -12.83 -12.49
CA ALA A 102 12.99 -13.48 -12.01
C ALA A 102 13.92 -13.90 -13.16
N ALA A 103 13.38 -14.35 -14.30
CA ALA A 103 14.21 -14.68 -15.48
C ALA A 103 14.91 -13.43 -16.05
N TRP A 104 14.25 -12.28 -16.00
CA TRP A 104 14.84 -11.01 -16.40
C TRP A 104 15.92 -10.56 -15.41
N TYR A 105 15.70 -10.67 -14.09
CA TYR A 105 16.73 -10.36 -13.09
C TYR A 105 17.99 -11.19 -13.30
N GLN A 106 17.84 -12.49 -13.63
CA GLN A 106 18.97 -13.38 -13.94
C GLN A 106 19.72 -12.96 -15.21
N ALA A 107 18.99 -12.57 -16.26
CA ALA A 107 19.59 -12.07 -17.48
C ALA A 107 20.41 -10.79 -17.23
N GLN A 108 19.84 -9.85 -16.47
CA GLN A 108 20.54 -8.61 -16.12
C GLN A 108 21.75 -8.86 -15.21
N HIS A 109 21.68 -9.78 -14.26
CA HIS A 109 22.84 -10.18 -13.45
C HIS A 109 24.01 -10.73 -14.27
N LEU A 110 23.71 -11.42 -15.39
CA LEU A 110 24.73 -11.92 -16.32
C LEU A 110 25.26 -10.85 -17.28
N GLU A 111 24.51 -9.79 -17.52
CA GLU A 111 24.88 -8.71 -18.45
C GLU A 111 25.79 -7.68 -17.80
N TYR A 112 25.61 -7.42 -16.50
CA TYR A 112 26.38 -6.42 -15.76
C TYR A 112 27.49 -7.07 -14.91
N ASP A 113 28.65 -6.42 -14.81
CA ASP A 113 29.78 -6.86 -13.98
C ASP A 113 29.54 -6.62 -12.47
N GLN A 114 28.60 -5.74 -12.13
CA GLN A 114 28.29 -5.36 -10.76
C GLN A 114 27.17 -6.24 -10.18
N GLU A 115 27.16 -6.37 -8.86
CA GLU A 115 26.09 -7.06 -8.16
C GLU A 115 25.02 -6.11 -7.65
N VAL A 116 23.78 -6.31 -8.13
CA VAL A 116 22.54 -5.71 -7.60
C VAL A 116 21.63 -6.84 -7.13
N PRO A 117 21.78 -7.33 -5.89
CA PRO A 117 21.01 -8.45 -5.38
C PRO A 117 19.51 -8.18 -5.36
N VAL A 118 18.72 -9.07 -5.99
CA VAL A 118 17.26 -9.05 -5.95
C VAL A 118 16.76 -10.23 -5.14
N TYR A 119 16.25 -9.96 -3.95
CA TYR A 119 15.75 -10.97 -3.03
C TYR A 119 14.25 -11.18 -3.18
N GLY A 120 13.85 -12.43 -3.35
CA GLY A 120 12.46 -12.85 -3.28
C GLY A 120 12.06 -13.21 -1.85
N VAL A 121 11.00 -12.59 -1.35
CA VAL A 121 10.52 -12.75 0.02
C VAL A 121 9.18 -13.48 0.04
N PRO A 122 9.12 -14.76 0.41
CA PRO A 122 7.88 -15.53 0.50
C PRO A 122 7.22 -15.35 1.87
N VAL A 123 6.14 -14.61 1.94
CA VAL A 123 5.37 -14.40 3.20
C VAL A 123 4.48 -15.61 3.54
N GLN A 124 4.10 -16.38 2.52
CA GLN A 124 3.28 -17.61 2.66
C GLN A 124 3.70 -18.65 1.63
N THR A 125 3.20 -19.87 1.78
CA THR A 125 3.49 -20.98 0.86
C THR A 125 2.77 -20.89 -0.49
N ARG A 126 1.82 -19.95 -0.64
CA ARG A 126 1.11 -19.63 -1.87
C ARG A 126 0.74 -18.15 -1.87
N GLU A 127 0.82 -17.49 -3.03
CA GLU A 127 0.47 -16.09 -3.23
C GLU A 127 -0.93 -15.71 -2.73
N LEU A 128 -1.89 -16.60 -2.92
CA LEU A 128 -3.28 -16.40 -2.49
C LEU A 128 -3.41 -16.16 -0.97
N PHE A 129 -2.48 -16.66 -0.17
CA PHE A 129 -2.52 -16.60 1.29
C PHE A 129 -1.60 -15.57 1.90
N GLY A 130 -0.99 -14.71 1.10
CA GLY A 130 -0.21 -13.57 1.54
C GLY A 130 1.06 -13.33 0.73
N VAL A 131 1.38 -12.06 0.55
CA VAL A 131 2.51 -11.54 -0.22
C VAL A 131 3.33 -10.55 0.59
N LEU A 132 4.55 -10.29 0.12
CA LEU A 132 5.33 -9.13 0.57
C LEU A 132 4.65 -7.87 0.02
N HIS A 133 4.01 -7.12 0.89
CA HIS A 133 3.38 -5.84 0.51
C HIS A 133 4.00 -4.65 1.25
N LEU A 134 5.22 -4.84 1.77
CA LEU A 134 6.02 -3.74 2.31
C LEU A 134 6.31 -2.71 1.23
N LYS A 135 6.45 -1.47 1.66
CA LYS A 135 6.68 -0.31 0.82
C LYS A 135 7.78 0.56 1.41
N GLY A 136 8.35 1.37 0.53
CA GLY A 136 9.38 2.33 0.87
C GLY A 136 10.74 1.94 0.33
N SER A 137 11.49 2.95 -0.10
CA SER A 137 12.88 2.82 -0.49
C SER A 137 13.74 3.65 0.45
N VAL A 138 14.88 3.09 0.85
CA VAL A 138 15.91 3.82 1.61
C VAL A 138 17.03 4.17 0.66
N ILE A 139 17.37 5.44 0.58
CA ILE A 139 18.52 5.92 -0.19
C ILE A 139 19.30 6.87 0.68
N ASP A 140 20.48 6.45 1.11
CA ASP A 140 21.30 7.08 2.14
C ASP A 140 20.47 7.40 3.42
N ASP A 141 20.29 8.67 3.78
CA ASP A 141 19.55 9.11 4.97
C ASP A 141 18.09 9.49 4.66
N CYS A 142 17.58 9.05 3.50
CA CYS A 142 16.26 9.39 3.03
C CYS A 142 15.39 8.14 2.90
N VAL A 143 14.12 8.24 3.33
CA VAL A 143 13.07 7.26 3.07
C VAL A 143 12.10 7.84 2.05
N ILE A 144 11.96 7.21 0.89
CA ILE A 144 10.92 7.53 -0.08
C ILE A 144 9.79 6.53 0.11
N TYR A 145 8.64 6.99 0.61
CA TYR A 145 7.49 6.13 0.92
C TYR A 145 6.35 6.34 -0.09
N SER A 146 5.90 5.24 -0.68
CA SER A 146 4.72 5.21 -1.56
C SER A 146 4.02 3.87 -1.46
N GLY A 147 2.71 3.80 -1.72
CA GLY A 147 1.98 2.55 -1.93
C GLY A 147 2.28 1.88 -3.28
N ALA A 148 3.01 2.55 -4.17
CA ALA A 148 3.36 2.09 -5.51
C ALA A 148 4.27 0.85 -5.50
N SER A 149 4.22 0.08 -6.58
CA SER A 149 5.28 -0.84 -7.01
C SER A 149 6.06 -0.20 -8.17
N ILE A 150 6.95 -0.93 -8.82
CA ILE A 150 7.80 -0.39 -9.88
C ILE A 150 7.37 -0.98 -11.21
N ASN A 151 6.68 -0.17 -12.01
CA ASN A 151 6.30 -0.45 -13.41
C ASN A 151 5.83 0.83 -14.11
N ASN A 152 5.53 0.73 -15.41
CA ASN A 152 5.14 1.86 -16.25
C ASN A 152 4.02 2.71 -15.67
N VAL A 153 2.94 2.10 -15.19
CA VAL A 153 1.76 2.84 -14.71
C VAL A 153 1.99 3.49 -13.34
N TYR A 154 2.74 2.86 -12.44
CA TYR A 154 3.06 3.45 -11.13
C TYR A 154 4.11 4.56 -11.21
N LEU A 155 4.98 4.51 -12.20
CA LEU A 155 6.02 5.51 -12.41
C LEU A 155 5.65 6.54 -13.50
N HIS A 156 4.43 6.44 -14.05
CA HIS A 156 3.97 7.29 -15.15
C HIS A 156 5.02 7.43 -16.26
N LYS A 157 5.54 6.28 -16.70
CA LYS A 157 6.59 6.22 -17.73
C LYS A 157 6.01 6.46 -19.12
N LEU A 158 4.79 5.97 -19.34
CA LEU A 158 4.01 6.12 -20.57
C LEU A 158 2.79 7.00 -20.30
N GLU A 159 1.78 6.96 -21.17
CA GLU A 159 0.61 7.86 -21.12
C GLU A 159 -0.27 7.67 -19.87
N LYS A 160 -0.40 6.42 -19.37
CA LYS A 160 -1.26 6.10 -18.24
C LYS A 160 -0.50 6.11 -16.92
N TYR A 161 -1.17 6.60 -15.89
CA TYR A 161 -0.65 6.53 -14.53
C TYR A 161 -1.62 5.83 -13.57
N ARG A 162 -1.05 5.39 -12.46
CA ARG A 162 -1.80 4.86 -11.32
C ARG A 162 -1.53 5.76 -10.12
N LEU A 163 -2.56 6.49 -9.71
CA LEU A 163 -2.44 7.43 -8.61
C LEU A 163 -2.16 6.71 -7.29
N ASP A 164 -1.09 7.10 -6.63
CA ASP A 164 -0.78 6.72 -5.26
C ASP A 164 -0.25 7.95 -4.49
N ARG A 165 0.23 7.79 -3.29
CA ARG A 165 0.85 8.83 -2.47
C ARG A 165 2.36 8.70 -2.51
N TYR A 166 3.06 9.83 -2.52
CA TYR A 166 4.52 9.86 -2.65
C TYR A 166 5.10 10.84 -1.64
N HIS A 167 5.86 10.33 -0.67
CA HIS A 167 6.44 11.12 0.40
C HIS A 167 7.93 10.86 0.48
N VAL A 168 8.71 11.92 0.61
CA VAL A 168 10.14 11.90 0.88
C VAL A 168 10.34 12.35 2.32
N LEU A 169 11.01 11.54 3.12
CA LEU A 169 11.31 11.81 4.52
C LEU A 169 12.82 11.79 4.69
N ASP A 170 13.41 12.96 4.87
CA ASP A 170 14.85 13.12 5.10
C ASP A 170 15.12 12.93 6.60
N SER A 171 15.49 11.70 6.98
CA SER A 171 15.76 11.29 8.34
C SER A 171 16.68 10.08 8.39
N LYS A 172 17.88 10.29 8.90
CA LYS A 172 18.88 9.23 9.08
C LYS A 172 18.32 8.11 9.97
N ASP A 173 17.76 8.45 11.13
CA ASP A 173 17.28 7.46 12.09
C ASP A 173 16.12 6.61 11.54
N LEU A 174 15.21 7.22 10.79
CA LEU A 174 14.14 6.48 10.10
C LEU A 174 14.72 5.57 9.01
N ALA A 175 15.68 6.07 8.23
CA ALA A 175 16.34 5.29 7.19
C ALA A 175 17.15 4.11 7.77
N ASP A 176 17.86 4.35 8.87
CA ASP A 176 18.57 3.29 9.60
C ASP A 176 17.61 2.23 10.12
N SER A 177 16.50 2.62 10.74
CA SER A 177 15.47 1.69 11.23
C SER A 177 14.85 0.83 10.11
N PHE A 178 14.66 1.39 8.92
CA PHE A 178 14.20 0.62 7.75
C PHE A 178 15.24 -0.40 7.28
N GLN A 179 16.51 0.02 7.17
CA GLN A 179 17.62 -0.88 6.81
C GLN A 179 17.76 -1.99 7.83
N GLU A 180 17.83 -1.67 9.12
CA GLU A 180 17.97 -2.63 10.20
C GLU A 180 16.82 -3.64 10.23
N MET A 181 15.59 -3.20 9.99
CA MET A 181 14.45 -4.10 9.89
C MET A 181 14.64 -5.11 8.75
N VAL A 182 15.12 -4.69 7.58
CA VAL A 182 15.41 -5.59 6.47
C VAL A 182 16.55 -6.54 6.83
N GLN A 183 17.65 -6.03 7.36
CA GLN A 183 18.85 -6.81 7.70
C GLN A 183 18.62 -7.79 8.85
N ARG A 184 17.81 -7.43 9.82
CA ARG A 184 17.57 -8.26 11.02
C ARG A 184 16.39 -9.22 10.83
N GLU A 185 15.29 -8.75 10.22
CA GLU A 185 14.05 -9.49 10.22
C GLU A 185 13.78 -10.26 8.91
N ILE A 186 14.38 -9.86 7.78
CA ILE A 186 14.08 -10.43 6.46
C ILE A 186 15.25 -11.22 5.90
N LEU A 187 16.39 -10.58 5.66
CA LEU A 187 17.52 -11.19 4.94
C LEU A 187 18.11 -12.44 5.61
N PRO A 188 18.18 -12.58 6.96
CA PRO A 188 18.74 -13.77 7.58
C PRO A 188 17.86 -15.02 7.48
N SER A 189 16.62 -14.88 6.97
CA SER A 189 15.69 -16.00 6.87
C SER A 189 16.11 -16.98 5.77
N ARG A 190 16.14 -18.28 6.11
CA ARG A 190 16.37 -19.36 5.13
C ARG A 190 15.27 -19.48 4.07
N ALA A 191 14.16 -18.75 4.21
CA ALA A 191 13.10 -18.70 3.22
C ALA A 191 13.38 -17.65 2.13
N VAL A 192 14.25 -16.66 2.39
CA VAL A 192 14.56 -15.54 1.50
C VAL A 192 15.75 -15.92 0.64
N HIS A 193 15.61 -15.80 -0.67
CA HIS A 193 16.65 -16.17 -1.63
C HIS A 193 16.80 -15.13 -2.72
N ARG A 194 17.99 -15.04 -3.29
CA ARG A 194 18.28 -14.24 -4.48
C ARG A 194 17.57 -14.82 -5.70
N LEU A 195 16.84 -13.99 -6.41
CA LEU A 195 16.12 -14.33 -7.65
C LEU A 195 16.89 -13.96 -8.91
N ASP A 196 17.91 -13.15 -8.78
CA ASP A 196 18.86 -12.79 -9.82
C ASP A 196 19.93 -13.89 -10.06
N LEU A 197 20.00 -14.89 -9.18
CA LEU A 197 20.85 -16.07 -9.35
C LEU A 197 20.08 -17.25 -9.98
N PRO A 198 20.76 -18.14 -10.73
CA PRO A 198 20.11 -19.28 -11.37
C PRO A 198 19.56 -20.28 -10.35
N SER A 199 18.50 -20.98 -10.75
CA SER A 199 17.93 -22.12 -10.02
C SER A 199 17.47 -21.82 -8.57
N PRO A 200 16.61 -20.79 -8.34
CA PRO A 200 16.06 -20.56 -7.03
C PRO A 200 15.26 -21.80 -6.55
N PRO A 201 15.27 -22.11 -5.25
CA PRO A 201 14.53 -23.25 -4.72
C PRO A 201 13.02 -23.10 -4.98
N THR A 202 12.28 -24.19 -4.96
CA THR A 202 10.84 -24.12 -5.14
C THR A 202 10.12 -23.72 -3.84
N SER A 203 8.96 -23.07 -3.92
CA SER A 203 8.14 -22.78 -2.73
C SER A 203 7.70 -24.03 -1.97
N ARG A 204 7.70 -25.19 -2.64
CA ARG A 204 7.40 -26.48 -2.02
C ARG A 204 8.56 -26.98 -1.15
N SER A 205 9.80 -26.85 -1.61
CA SER A 205 11.00 -27.20 -0.83
C SER A 205 11.20 -26.29 0.38
N LEU A 206 10.80 -25.01 0.27
CA LEU A 206 10.92 -23.99 1.33
C LEU A 206 9.74 -23.95 2.31
N ARG A 207 8.83 -24.94 2.29
CA ARG A 207 7.56 -24.86 3.02
C ARG A 207 7.71 -24.72 4.54
N SER A 208 8.72 -25.36 5.12
CA SER A 208 8.96 -25.28 6.58
C SER A 208 9.61 -23.95 6.96
N GLU A 209 10.57 -23.49 6.16
CA GLU A 209 11.28 -22.22 6.30
C GLU A 209 10.32 -21.03 6.19
N ILE A 210 9.41 -21.06 5.21
CA ILE A 210 8.37 -20.04 5.03
C ILE A 210 7.44 -19.98 6.24
N ARG A 211 7.05 -21.12 6.81
CA ARG A 211 6.21 -21.12 8.03
C ARG A 211 6.94 -20.56 9.23
N THR A 212 8.20 -20.93 9.42
CA THR A 212 9.06 -20.38 10.48
C THR A 212 9.23 -18.88 10.32
N PHE A 213 9.56 -18.45 9.11
CA PHE A 213 9.71 -17.03 8.76
C PHE A 213 8.43 -16.22 9.01
N ARG A 214 7.26 -16.71 8.58
CA ARG A 214 5.99 -16.05 8.85
C ARG A 214 5.71 -15.91 10.36
N ASN A 215 6.05 -16.92 11.16
CA ASN A 215 5.88 -16.83 12.61
C ASN A 215 6.86 -15.83 13.26
N HIS A 216 8.06 -15.70 12.72
CA HIS A 216 9.02 -14.67 13.10
C HIS A 216 8.47 -13.27 12.76
N LEU A 217 8.00 -13.05 11.54
CA LEU A 217 7.44 -11.76 11.07
C LEU A 217 6.24 -11.27 11.89
N LYS A 218 5.49 -12.14 12.57
CA LYS A 218 4.41 -11.72 13.49
C LYS A 218 4.91 -10.92 14.69
N ARG A 219 6.19 -11.02 15.01
CA ARG A 219 6.85 -10.32 16.14
C ARG A 219 7.81 -9.26 15.67
N ALA A 220 8.12 -9.24 14.38
CA ALA A 220 9.01 -8.27 13.79
C ALA A 220 8.46 -6.84 13.96
N ALA A 221 9.36 -5.91 14.19
CA ALA A 221 9.05 -4.49 14.35
C ALA A 221 10.24 -3.65 13.88
N TYR A 222 9.96 -2.42 13.55
CA TYR A 222 11.00 -1.41 13.41
C TYR A 222 11.61 -1.10 14.77
N ASP A 223 12.91 -0.90 14.84
CA ASP A 223 13.55 -0.33 16.02
C ASP A 223 13.25 1.18 16.05
N THR A 224 12.81 1.67 17.19
CA THR A 224 12.35 3.05 17.32
C THR A 224 12.80 3.65 18.65
N HIS A 225 13.12 4.93 18.64
CA HIS A 225 13.44 5.67 19.85
C HIS A 225 12.19 6.31 20.46
N GLN A 226 12.29 6.77 21.68
CA GLN A 226 11.25 7.52 22.35
C GLN A 226 11.66 8.98 22.34
N GLY A 227 11.01 9.78 21.49
CA GLY A 227 11.16 11.23 21.44
C GLY A 227 9.79 11.90 21.53
N GLU A 228 9.69 13.00 22.25
CA GLU A 228 8.55 13.91 22.20
C GLU A 228 8.91 15.06 21.24
N PRO A 229 8.06 15.35 20.24
CA PRO A 229 8.37 16.40 19.26
C PRO A 229 8.38 17.79 19.90
N GLU A 230 9.43 18.54 19.63
CA GLU A 230 9.54 19.95 20.00
C GLU A 230 8.76 20.88 19.05
N ASN A 231 8.95 22.19 19.20
CA ASN A 231 8.36 23.15 18.25
C ASN A 231 9.04 23.00 16.87
N GLY A 232 8.24 22.89 15.81
CA GLY A 232 8.74 22.65 14.46
C GLY A 232 8.98 21.18 14.12
N GLU A 233 8.65 20.26 15.04
CA GLU A 233 8.86 18.82 14.83
C GLU A 233 7.56 18.03 14.80
N LEU A 234 7.59 16.97 14.01
CA LEU A 234 6.60 15.93 13.89
C LEU A 234 7.16 14.63 14.45
N ARG A 235 6.30 13.71 14.85
CA ARG A 235 6.72 12.35 15.18
C ARG A 235 6.31 11.41 14.06
N VAL A 236 7.28 10.70 13.48
CA VAL A 236 7.05 9.67 12.45
C VAL A 236 7.25 8.29 13.06
N ILE A 237 6.22 7.47 12.99
CA ILE A 237 6.14 6.16 13.64
C ILE A 237 6.04 5.08 12.57
N PRO A 238 7.10 4.30 12.31
CA PRO A 238 7.04 3.19 11.38
C PRO A 238 6.30 2.00 12.02
N LEU A 239 5.38 1.42 11.26
CA LEU A 239 4.51 0.32 11.69
C LEU A 239 4.68 -0.86 10.75
N LEU A 240 4.78 -2.05 11.30
CA LEU A 240 4.90 -3.31 10.59
C LEU A 240 3.81 -4.28 11.03
N GLY A 241 3.36 -5.15 10.12
CA GLY A 241 2.44 -6.19 10.52
C GLY A 241 2.11 -7.25 9.51
N VAL A 242 1.93 -8.48 9.99
CA VAL A 242 1.42 -9.63 9.23
C VAL A 242 0.37 -10.36 10.06
N GLY A 243 -0.72 -10.75 9.41
CA GLY A 243 -1.83 -11.44 10.08
C GLY A 243 -2.74 -10.51 10.90
N PRO A 244 -3.82 -11.05 11.49
CA PRO A 244 -4.76 -10.25 12.25
C PRO A 244 -4.14 -9.72 13.55
N ARG A 245 -4.63 -8.56 14.03
CA ARG A 245 -4.23 -7.94 15.30
C ARG A 245 -2.76 -7.52 15.40
N ASN A 246 -2.06 -7.34 14.27
CA ASN A 246 -0.72 -6.75 14.25
C ASN A 246 -0.74 -5.27 14.63
N ALA A 247 0.43 -4.66 14.82
CA ALA A 247 0.56 -3.27 15.26
C ALA A 247 -0.11 -2.29 14.28
N LEU A 248 0.14 -2.44 12.97
CA LEU A 248 -0.45 -1.57 11.93
C LEU A 248 -1.99 -1.65 11.94
N ASN A 249 -2.57 -2.85 11.95
CA ASN A 249 -4.03 -3.03 11.95
C ASN A 249 -4.69 -2.45 13.20
N ARG A 250 -4.05 -2.59 14.37
CA ARG A 250 -4.55 -1.96 15.62
C ARG A 250 -4.51 -0.45 15.50
N THR A 251 -3.40 0.11 15.04
CA THR A 251 -3.24 1.55 14.85
C THR A 251 -4.29 2.10 13.87
N ILE A 252 -4.55 1.43 12.74
CA ILE A 252 -5.62 1.81 11.80
C ILE A 252 -6.98 1.92 12.50
N VAL A 253 -7.35 0.91 13.27
CA VAL A 253 -8.65 0.88 13.98
C VAL A 253 -8.70 1.96 15.07
N GLU A 254 -7.61 2.18 15.79
CA GLU A 254 -7.51 3.19 16.85
C GLU A 254 -7.51 4.63 16.31
N LEU A 255 -6.90 4.88 15.16
CA LEU A 255 -6.97 6.18 14.47
C LEU A 255 -8.42 6.56 14.17
N ILE A 256 -9.23 5.64 13.64
CA ILE A 256 -10.66 5.88 13.39
C ILE A 256 -11.41 6.12 14.71
N ALA A 257 -11.05 5.37 15.77
CA ALA A 257 -11.66 5.53 17.09
C ALA A 257 -11.27 6.86 17.75
N ALA A 258 -10.08 7.38 17.48
CA ALA A 258 -9.56 8.63 18.03
C ALA A 258 -10.13 9.88 17.36
N ALA A 259 -10.69 9.77 16.16
CA ALA A 259 -11.28 10.88 15.42
C ALA A 259 -12.35 11.63 16.24
N LYS A 260 -12.22 12.95 16.33
CA LYS A 260 -13.12 13.84 17.09
C LYS A 260 -13.96 14.73 16.17
N HIS A 261 -13.37 15.24 15.09
CA HIS A 261 -13.99 16.24 14.21
C HIS A 261 -14.09 15.74 12.78
N ARG A 262 -13.00 15.31 12.19
CA ARG A 262 -12.88 14.91 10.78
C ARG A 262 -12.07 13.64 10.61
N LEU A 263 -12.54 12.77 9.75
CA LEU A 263 -11.87 11.56 9.33
C LEU A 263 -11.93 11.46 7.81
N THR A 264 -10.78 11.48 7.13
CA THR A 264 -10.68 11.19 5.70
C THR A 264 -9.99 9.84 5.52
N ILE A 265 -10.59 8.95 4.74
CA ILE A 265 -10.05 7.60 4.43
C ILE A 265 -9.93 7.49 2.92
N CYS A 266 -8.80 7.00 2.44
CA CYS A 266 -8.63 6.59 1.05
C CYS A 266 -8.42 5.08 0.96
N THR A 267 -9.07 4.46 -0.01
CA THR A 267 -8.87 3.04 -0.35
C THR A 267 -9.21 2.80 -1.81
N PRO A 268 -8.39 2.02 -2.56
CA PRO A 268 -8.71 1.74 -3.95
C PRO A 268 -9.96 0.86 -4.12
N TYR A 269 -10.26 0.02 -3.12
CA TYR A 269 -11.29 -1.01 -3.20
C TYR A 269 -12.18 -0.96 -1.98
N PHE A 270 -13.49 -0.71 -2.15
CA PHE A 270 -14.40 -0.67 -1.03
C PHE A 270 -14.80 -2.08 -0.54
N ASN A 271 -13.86 -2.74 0.11
CA ASN A 271 -14.09 -4.02 0.80
C ASN A 271 -13.52 -3.97 2.22
N VAL A 272 -13.89 -2.95 3.00
CA VAL A 272 -13.28 -2.71 4.31
C VAL A 272 -13.70 -3.74 5.37
N PRO A 273 -12.78 -4.18 6.26
CA PRO A 273 -13.05 -5.12 7.33
C PRO A 273 -14.17 -4.67 8.27
N LEU A 274 -14.82 -5.62 8.94
CA LEU A 274 -15.88 -5.33 9.89
C LEU A 274 -15.40 -4.45 11.06
N SER A 275 -14.15 -4.55 11.47
CA SER A 275 -13.55 -3.69 12.51
C SER A 275 -13.59 -2.23 12.08
N ILE A 276 -13.14 -1.93 10.85
CA ILE A 276 -13.18 -0.58 10.27
C ILE A 276 -14.63 -0.10 10.14
N LYS A 277 -15.54 -0.90 9.57
CA LYS A 277 -16.96 -0.53 9.44
C LYS A 277 -17.61 -0.18 10.79
N ARG A 278 -17.26 -0.92 11.85
CA ARG A 278 -17.77 -0.65 13.21
C ARG A 278 -17.24 0.67 13.76
N GLU A 279 -15.95 0.97 13.57
CA GLU A 279 -15.37 2.22 14.07
C GLU A 279 -15.86 3.44 13.26
N ILE A 280 -16.04 3.33 11.94
CA ILE A 280 -16.70 4.37 11.13
C ILE A 280 -18.11 4.65 11.68
N ASN A 281 -18.91 3.60 11.96
CA ASN A 281 -20.23 3.76 12.54
C ASN A 281 -20.19 4.47 13.92
N ARG A 282 -19.19 4.16 14.74
CA ARG A 282 -19.01 4.83 16.06
C ARG A 282 -18.58 6.28 15.88
N ALA A 283 -17.70 6.57 14.92
CA ALA A 283 -17.27 7.93 14.60
C ALA A 283 -18.46 8.79 14.14
N LEU A 284 -19.31 8.29 13.23
CA LEU A 284 -20.53 8.95 12.80
C LEU A 284 -21.49 9.21 13.96
N LYS A 285 -21.65 8.25 14.89
CA LYS A 285 -22.48 8.43 16.11
C LYS A 285 -21.91 9.47 17.06
N ARG A 286 -20.59 9.68 17.09
CA ARG A 286 -19.93 10.76 17.86
C ARG A 286 -20.07 12.13 17.18
N GLY A 287 -20.60 12.20 15.96
CA GLY A 287 -20.74 13.44 15.20
C GLY A 287 -19.54 13.77 14.31
N VAL A 288 -18.57 12.87 14.19
CA VAL A 288 -17.40 13.06 13.31
C VAL A 288 -17.86 13.13 11.86
N LYS A 289 -17.34 14.10 11.12
CA LYS A 289 -17.50 14.17 9.66
C LYS A 289 -16.54 13.17 9.02
N VAL A 290 -17.10 12.26 8.22
CA VAL A 290 -16.32 11.19 7.57
C VAL A 290 -16.35 11.38 6.06
N ASP A 291 -15.18 11.51 5.45
CA ASP A 291 -14.98 11.55 4.00
C ASP A 291 -14.27 10.24 3.59
N ILE A 292 -14.79 9.53 2.58
CA ILE A 292 -14.16 8.30 2.05
C ILE A 292 -13.94 8.50 0.57
N ILE A 293 -12.67 8.48 0.14
CA ILE A 293 -12.26 8.58 -1.26
C ILE A 293 -11.97 7.16 -1.77
N ILE A 294 -12.60 6.78 -2.86
CA ILE A 294 -12.55 5.44 -3.45
C ILE A 294 -12.34 5.57 -4.94
N GLY A 295 -11.59 4.68 -5.55
CA GLY A 295 -11.55 4.59 -7.02
C GLY A 295 -12.93 4.25 -7.58
N ASP A 296 -13.37 5.00 -8.61
CA ASP A 296 -14.50 4.56 -9.43
C ASP A 296 -14.23 3.15 -9.96
N LYS A 297 -15.29 2.37 -10.28
CA LYS A 297 -15.11 1.01 -10.82
C LYS A 297 -14.27 0.99 -12.08
N THR A 298 -14.35 2.05 -12.90
CA THR A 298 -13.57 2.18 -14.14
C THR A 298 -12.13 2.62 -13.89
N ALA A 299 -11.85 3.25 -12.75
CA ALA A 299 -10.51 3.60 -12.29
C ALA A 299 -9.83 2.47 -11.48
N ASN A 300 -10.43 1.28 -11.45
CA ASN A 300 -9.88 0.10 -10.78
C ASN A 300 -8.89 -0.63 -11.70
N ASP A 301 -7.78 -1.10 -11.18
CA ASP A 301 -6.73 -1.80 -11.95
C ASP A 301 -7.14 -3.18 -12.48
N PHE A 302 -8.28 -3.71 -12.03
CA PHE A 302 -8.89 -4.93 -12.56
C PHE A 302 -10.03 -4.66 -13.53
N PHE A 303 -10.35 -3.40 -13.78
CA PHE A 303 -11.41 -3.07 -14.73
C PHE A 303 -11.00 -3.44 -16.16
N ILE A 304 -11.89 -4.12 -16.84
CA ILE A 304 -11.78 -4.47 -18.27
C ILE A 304 -13.04 -3.95 -18.93
N PRO A 305 -12.95 -3.12 -19.98
CA PRO A 305 -14.10 -2.63 -20.74
C PRO A 305 -14.98 -3.76 -21.25
N ALA A 306 -16.27 -3.49 -21.43
CA ALA A 306 -17.25 -4.52 -21.84
C ALA A 306 -17.01 -5.07 -23.26
N GLU A 307 -16.31 -4.33 -24.09
CA GLU A 307 -15.91 -4.66 -25.46
C GLU A 307 -14.78 -5.70 -25.50
N GLU A 308 -14.02 -5.81 -24.41
CA GLU A 308 -12.93 -6.79 -24.30
C GLU A 308 -13.44 -8.14 -23.75
N PRO A 309 -12.73 -9.26 -24.04
CA PRO A 309 -13.07 -10.57 -23.51
C PRO A 309 -13.13 -10.60 -21.99
N PHE A 310 -14.21 -11.13 -21.43
CA PHE A 310 -14.39 -11.27 -19.99
C PHE A 310 -13.29 -12.16 -19.36
N LYS A 311 -12.67 -11.64 -18.31
CA LYS A 311 -11.79 -12.41 -17.39
C LYS A 311 -12.40 -12.39 -16.00
N VAL A 312 -12.27 -13.48 -15.25
CA VAL A 312 -12.86 -13.59 -13.88
C VAL A 312 -12.44 -12.42 -12.98
N ILE A 313 -11.21 -11.93 -13.13
CA ILE A 313 -10.69 -10.81 -12.35
C ILE A 313 -11.44 -9.51 -12.62
N SER A 314 -11.99 -9.31 -13.83
CA SER A 314 -12.77 -8.11 -14.18
C SER A 314 -14.12 -8.01 -13.47
N ALA A 315 -14.53 -9.05 -12.73
CA ALA A 315 -15.70 -8.98 -11.86
C ALA A 315 -15.43 -8.26 -10.52
N LEU A 316 -14.17 -8.06 -10.13
CA LEU A 316 -13.79 -7.48 -8.84
C LEU A 316 -14.26 -6.04 -8.65
N PRO A 317 -14.09 -5.11 -9.61
CA PRO A 317 -14.58 -3.75 -9.49
C PRO A 317 -16.08 -3.68 -9.17
N TYR A 318 -16.86 -4.55 -9.80
CA TYR A 318 -18.31 -4.64 -9.58
C TYR A 318 -18.68 -5.22 -8.21
N LEU A 319 -17.91 -6.18 -7.68
CA LEU A 319 -18.08 -6.67 -6.30
C LEU A 319 -17.81 -5.56 -5.29
N TYR A 320 -16.81 -4.73 -5.52
CA TYR A 320 -16.50 -3.59 -4.66
C TYR A 320 -17.60 -2.52 -4.72
N GLU A 321 -18.15 -2.25 -5.91
CA GLU A 321 -19.29 -1.33 -6.06
C GLU A 321 -20.55 -1.86 -5.34
N ILE A 322 -20.87 -3.15 -5.42
CA ILE A 322 -21.96 -3.76 -4.64
C ILE A 322 -21.75 -3.55 -3.14
N SER A 323 -20.52 -3.71 -2.63
CA SER A 323 -20.18 -3.47 -1.24
C SER A 323 -20.38 -2.01 -0.85
N LEU A 324 -19.96 -1.09 -1.71
CA LEU A 324 -20.10 0.35 -1.53
C LEU A 324 -21.58 0.75 -1.54
N ARG A 325 -22.37 0.26 -2.51
CA ARG A 325 -23.81 0.53 -2.61
C ARG A 325 -24.55 0.06 -1.34
N ARG A 326 -24.28 -1.14 -0.85
CA ARG A 326 -24.87 -1.65 0.41
C ARG A 326 -24.47 -0.78 1.61
N PHE A 327 -23.25 -0.29 1.66
CA PHE A 327 -22.79 0.62 2.72
C PHE A 327 -23.47 1.98 2.60
N ALA A 328 -23.55 2.57 1.42
CA ALA A 328 -24.21 3.83 1.15
C ALA A 328 -25.71 3.76 1.51
N GLN A 329 -26.41 2.71 1.11
CA GLN A 329 -27.84 2.48 1.44
C GLN A 329 -28.06 2.45 2.95
N LYS A 330 -27.21 1.73 3.68
CA LYS A 330 -27.30 1.68 5.15
C LYS A 330 -27.08 3.04 5.82
N HIS A 331 -26.30 3.92 5.19
CA HIS A 331 -25.90 5.22 5.75
C HIS A 331 -26.53 6.41 5.02
N GLN A 332 -27.59 6.19 4.23
CA GLN A 332 -28.21 7.22 3.40
C GLN A 332 -28.57 8.50 4.19
N ASN A 333 -29.06 8.37 5.41
CA ASN A 333 -29.37 9.52 6.26
C ASN A 333 -28.12 10.33 6.66
N ALA A 334 -26.97 9.67 6.84
CA ALA A 334 -25.71 10.36 7.13
C ALA A 334 -25.15 11.05 5.87
N ILE A 335 -25.32 10.42 4.70
CA ILE A 335 -24.94 10.99 3.41
C ILE A 335 -25.77 12.24 3.10
N ALA A 336 -27.10 12.17 3.25
CA ALA A 336 -28.00 13.29 3.03
C ALA A 336 -27.72 14.50 3.95
N ARG A 337 -27.20 14.25 5.16
CA ARG A 337 -26.83 15.28 6.14
C ARG A 337 -25.35 15.71 6.02
N HIS A 338 -24.62 15.28 5.00
CA HIS A 338 -23.19 15.56 4.80
C HIS A 338 -22.27 15.16 5.99
N LYS A 339 -22.73 14.21 6.82
CA LYS A 339 -21.92 13.62 7.89
C LYS A 339 -21.01 12.49 7.37
N LEU A 340 -21.47 11.78 6.35
CA LEU A 340 -20.70 10.81 5.58
C LEU A 340 -20.67 11.27 4.11
N ASN A 341 -19.50 11.43 3.53
CA ASN A 341 -19.35 11.72 2.11
C ASN A 341 -18.56 10.61 1.46
N LEU A 342 -19.08 10.09 0.38
CA LEU A 342 -18.42 9.08 -0.47
C LEU A 342 -18.02 9.79 -1.75
N HIS A 343 -16.74 9.69 -2.08
CA HIS A 343 -16.15 10.36 -3.25
C HIS A 343 -15.58 9.30 -4.18
N LEU A 344 -16.05 9.25 -5.41
CA LEU A 344 -15.53 8.38 -6.46
C LEU A 344 -14.50 9.14 -7.27
N TRP A 345 -13.26 8.68 -7.22
CA TRP A 345 -12.18 9.26 -8.00
C TRP A 345 -12.12 8.67 -9.40
N LYS A 346 -12.02 9.54 -10.40
CA LYS A 346 -11.86 9.17 -11.81
C LYS A 346 -11.12 10.26 -12.55
N ASP A 347 -10.13 9.86 -13.35
CA ASP A 347 -9.37 10.75 -14.24
C ASP A 347 -9.05 10.02 -15.55
N GLY A 348 -9.93 10.20 -16.55
CA GLY A 348 -9.83 9.50 -17.83
C GLY A 348 -9.70 7.99 -17.65
N ASP A 349 -8.69 7.41 -18.27
CA ASP A 349 -8.32 5.97 -18.20
C ASP A 349 -7.29 5.66 -17.12
N ASN A 350 -6.93 6.63 -16.29
CA ASN A 350 -6.00 6.45 -15.21
C ASN A 350 -6.62 5.65 -14.06
N THR A 351 -5.79 4.98 -13.27
CA THR A 351 -6.29 4.13 -12.18
C THR A 351 -5.95 4.72 -10.82
N PHE A 352 -6.80 4.42 -9.83
CA PHE A 352 -6.68 4.86 -8.46
C PHE A 352 -6.21 3.72 -7.56
N HIS A 353 -5.09 3.92 -6.86
CA HIS A 353 -4.55 2.91 -5.94
C HIS A 353 -4.11 3.50 -4.60
N LEU A 354 -4.50 4.71 -4.31
CA LEU A 354 -4.13 5.45 -3.11
C LEU A 354 -4.80 4.88 -1.86
N LYS A 355 -4.04 4.81 -0.77
CA LYS A 355 -4.50 4.38 0.56
C LYS A 355 -3.95 5.32 1.62
N GLY A 356 -4.70 5.43 2.70
CA GLY A 356 -4.27 6.19 3.86
C GLY A 356 -5.41 6.80 4.62
N MET A 357 -5.05 7.55 5.64
CA MET A 357 -6.00 8.25 6.51
C MET A 357 -5.45 9.60 6.95
N TRP A 358 -6.37 10.54 7.14
CA TRP A 358 -6.13 11.82 7.82
C TRP A 358 -7.16 11.94 8.93
N VAL A 359 -6.70 12.14 10.15
CA VAL A 359 -7.56 12.16 11.34
C VAL A 359 -7.37 13.46 12.08
N ASP A 360 -8.41 14.25 12.12
CA ASP A 360 -8.42 15.62 12.63
C ASP A 360 -7.26 16.44 12.01
N ASP A 361 -6.66 17.35 12.75
CA ASP A 361 -5.48 18.10 12.31
C ASP A 361 -4.17 17.50 12.82
N ARG A 362 -4.22 16.27 13.30
CA ARG A 362 -3.11 15.66 14.02
C ARG A 362 -2.46 14.49 13.29
N TYR A 363 -3.25 13.50 12.88
CA TYR A 363 -2.67 12.24 12.40
C TYR A 363 -2.79 12.07 10.89
N THR A 364 -1.70 11.65 10.27
CA THR A 364 -1.66 11.23 8.87
C THR A 364 -1.04 9.85 8.76
N LEU A 365 -1.78 8.89 8.23
CA LEU A 365 -1.26 7.54 7.99
C LEU A 365 -0.91 7.36 6.51
N LEU A 366 0.36 7.10 6.24
CA LEU A 366 0.86 6.62 4.97
C LEU A 366 0.91 5.09 5.02
N THR A 367 0.34 4.39 4.06
CA THR A 367 0.36 2.93 4.06
C THR A 367 0.14 2.33 2.69
N GLY A 368 0.75 1.17 2.44
CA GLY A 368 0.42 0.29 1.31
C GLY A 368 -0.84 -0.55 1.53
N ASN A 369 -1.33 -0.62 2.79
CA ASN A 369 -2.46 -1.47 3.18
C ASN A 369 -3.77 -1.01 2.51
N ASN A 370 -4.34 -1.86 1.68
CA ASN A 370 -5.58 -1.57 0.93
C ASN A 370 -6.84 -1.47 1.81
N LEU A 371 -6.72 -1.51 3.12
CA LEU A 371 -7.84 -1.50 4.09
C LEU A 371 -8.90 -2.56 3.80
N ASN A 372 -8.47 -3.69 3.26
CA ASN A 372 -9.33 -4.83 2.94
C ASN A 372 -8.99 -6.07 3.80
N PRO A 373 -9.83 -7.11 3.82
CA PRO A 373 -9.59 -8.31 4.63
C PRO A 373 -8.29 -9.04 4.29
N ARG A 374 -7.84 -9.00 3.03
CA ARG A 374 -6.58 -9.60 2.60
C ARG A 374 -5.38 -8.92 3.27
N ALA A 375 -5.26 -7.60 3.15
CA ALA A 375 -4.21 -6.82 3.77
C ALA A 375 -4.21 -6.96 5.30
N PHE A 376 -5.39 -7.03 5.92
CA PHE A 376 -5.53 -7.19 7.37
C PHE A 376 -5.14 -8.58 7.90
N ASN A 377 -5.26 -9.64 7.08
CA ASN A 377 -5.11 -11.00 7.60
C ASN A 377 -3.94 -11.77 6.97
N LEU A 378 -3.55 -11.44 5.76
CA LEU A 378 -2.71 -12.31 4.95
C LEU A 378 -1.36 -11.69 4.60
N ASP A 379 -1.35 -10.47 4.12
CA ASP A 379 -0.16 -9.83 3.56
C ASP A 379 0.78 -9.29 4.67
N LEU A 380 2.06 -9.14 4.36
CA LEU A 380 3.03 -8.43 5.18
C LEU A 380 3.00 -6.96 4.77
N GLU A 381 2.51 -6.12 5.65
CA GLU A 381 2.22 -4.71 5.40
C GLU A 381 3.05 -3.80 6.28
N ASN A 382 3.31 -2.58 5.83
CA ASN A 382 3.84 -1.51 6.66
C ASN A 382 3.09 -0.18 6.46
N GLY A 383 3.43 0.78 7.29
CA GLY A 383 2.94 2.14 7.19
C GLY A 383 3.78 3.09 8.03
N LEU A 384 3.66 4.37 7.75
CA LEU A 384 4.20 5.46 8.55
C LEU A 384 3.05 6.28 9.12
N LEU A 385 2.96 6.37 10.44
CA LEU A 385 2.04 7.28 11.11
C LEU A 385 2.79 8.57 11.43
N ILE A 386 2.35 9.68 10.84
CA ILE A 386 2.79 11.03 11.17
C ILE A 386 1.86 11.55 12.25
N ASP A 387 2.40 11.89 13.42
CA ASP A 387 1.72 12.51 14.56
C ASP A 387 2.18 13.96 14.67
N ASP A 388 1.29 14.89 14.37
CA ASP A 388 1.49 16.34 14.44
C ASP A 388 0.64 16.94 15.57
N PRO A 389 1.11 16.88 16.82
CA PRO A 389 0.31 17.33 17.96
C PRO A 389 0.07 18.83 18.00
N LYS A 390 0.84 19.61 17.24
CA LYS A 390 0.81 21.08 17.25
C LYS A 390 0.24 21.67 15.94
N GLY A 391 -0.10 20.83 14.95
CA GLY A 391 -0.69 21.26 13.68
C GLY A 391 0.26 22.01 12.76
N GLN A 392 1.56 21.74 12.84
CA GLN A 392 2.60 22.47 12.09
C GLN A 392 2.67 22.08 10.63
N TRP A 393 2.27 20.84 10.31
CA TRP A 393 2.26 20.28 8.96
C TRP A 393 0.86 20.28 8.30
N THR A 394 -0.05 21.13 8.83
CA THR A 394 -1.44 21.17 8.38
C THR A 394 -1.56 21.61 6.93
N ALA A 395 -0.85 22.66 6.51
CA ALA A 395 -0.96 23.21 5.16
C ALA A 395 -0.53 22.22 4.05
N PRO A 396 0.63 21.54 4.10
CA PRO A 396 1.00 20.51 3.12
C PRO A 396 -0.01 19.35 3.08
N ARG A 397 -0.49 18.91 4.24
CA ARG A 397 -1.48 17.85 4.38
C ARG A 397 -2.83 18.23 3.76
N GLU A 398 -3.32 19.43 3.99
CA GLU A 398 -4.58 19.92 3.39
C GLU A 398 -4.45 20.07 1.88
N ALA A 399 -3.32 20.59 1.39
CA ALA A 399 -3.05 20.68 -0.04
C ALA A 399 -3.04 19.29 -0.72
N GLU A 400 -2.48 18.27 -0.07
CA GLU A 400 -2.54 16.88 -0.55
C GLU A 400 -4.00 16.40 -0.68
N VAL A 401 -4.80 16.57 0.37
CA VAL A 401 -6.21 16.15 0.37
C VAL A 401 -7.01 16.92 -0.69
N GLU A 402 -6.78 18.22 -0.82
CA GLU A 402 -7.44 19.05 -1.83
C GLU A 402 -7.09 18.57 -3.25
N GLN A 403 -5.83 18.27 -3.52
CA GLN A 403 -5.40 17.72 -4.80
C GLN A 403 -6.10 16.40 -5.12
N LEU A 404 -6.22 15.51 -4.14
CA LEU A 404 -6.91 14.23 -4.32
C LEU A 404 -8.42 14.40 -4.60
N MET A 405 -9.02 15.43 -4.01
CA MET A 405 -10.45 15.71 -4.19
C MET A 405 -10.80 16.29 -5.55
N ARG A 406 -9.85 16.89 -6.30
CA ARG A 406 -10.12 17.55 -7.61
C ARG A 406 -10.79 16.64 -8.62
N ASN A 407 -10.39 15.35 -8.68
CA ASN A 407 -10.91 14.38 -9.63
C ASN A 407 -11.96 13.45 -9.00
N THR A 408 -12.71 13.93 -7.99
CA THR A 408 -13.72 13.11 -7.33
C THR A 408 -15.13 13.62 -7.60
N GLN A 409 -16.05 12.68 -7.74
CA GLN A 409 -17.49 12.93 -7.74
C GLN A 409 -18.09 12.43 -6.44
N ARG A 410 -18.86 13.29 -5.75
CA ARG A 410 -19.55 12.91 -4.53
C ARG A 410 -20.81 12.10 -4.86
N VAL A 411 -20.99 10.98 -4.18
CA VAL A 411 -22.22 10.17 -4.23
C VAL A 411 -23.25 10.77 -3.27
N GLY A 412 -24.33 11.32 -3.79
CA GLY A 412 -25.42 11.92 -3.03
C GLY A 412 -26.45 10.91 -2.55
N LYS A 413 -26.70 9.88 -3.36
CA LYS A 413 -27.63 8.79 -3.06
C LYS A 413 -27.04 7.45 -3.42
N TYR A 414 -27.44 6.41 -2.69
CA TYR A 414 -26.96 5.04 -2.94
C TYR A 414 -27.41 4.50 -4.31
N ASP A 415 -28.49 5.01 -4.89
CA ASP A 415 -29.03 4.62 -6.20
C ASP A 415 -28.27 5.24 -7.39
N GLU A 416 -27.35 6.17 -7.15
CA GLU A 416 -26.38 6.64 -8.14
C GLU A 416 -25.29 5.59 -8.45
N LEU A 417 -25.17 4.56 -7.59
CA LEU A 417 -24.28 3.42 -7.83
C LEU A 417 -25.05 2.30 -8.56
N ASP A 418 -24.41 1.68 -9.54
CA ASP A 418 -25.05 0.67 -10.39
C ASP A 418 -25.56 -0.55 -9.60
N THR A 419 -26.58 -1.16 -10.13
CA THR A 419 -27.14 -2.43 -9.64
C THR A 419 -26.64 -3.61 -10.49
N LEU A 420 -26.86 -4.83 -9.98
CA LEU A 420 -26.51 -6.04 -10.72
C LEU A 420 -27.13 -6.12 -12.12
N THR A 421 -28.29 -5.48 -12.35
CA THR A 421 -28.98 -5.48 -13.63
C THR A 421 -28.32 -4.58 -14.67
N GLU A 422 -27.58 -3.57 -14.24
CA GLU A 422 -26.88 -2.59 -15.06
C GLU A 422 -25.48 -3.07 -15.50
N TYR A 423 -24.95 -4.12 -14.84
CA TYR A 423 -23.63 -4.65 -15.16
C TYR A 423 -23.61 -5.42 -16.49
N PRO A 424 -22.45 -5.49 -17.17
CA PRO A 424 -22.27 -6.30 -18.37
C PRO A 424 -22.74 -7.75 -18.16
N SER A 425 -23.31 -8.34 -19.21
CA SER A 425 -23.97 -9.66 -19.15
C SER A 425 -23.06 -10.77 -18.61
N ALA A 426 -21.78 -10.79 -19.00
CA ALA A 426 -20.80 -11.76 -18.55
C ALA A 426 -20.49 -11.62 -17.04
N VAL A 427 -20.31 -10.38 -16.57
CA VAL A 427 -20.12 -10.06 -15.14
C VAL A 427 -21.34 -10.48 -14.34
N ARG A 428 -22.54 -10.10 -14.78
CA ARG A 428 -23.80 -10.45 -14.13
C ARG A 428 -23.99 -11.96 -14.00
N THR A 429 -23.70 -12.70 -15.06
CA THR A 429 -23.79 -14.17 -15.07
C THR A 429 -22.81 -14.80 -14.09
N PHE A 430 -21.56 -14.31 -14.06
CA PHE A 430 -20.55 -14.77 -13.12
C PHE A 430 -20.96 -14.51 -11.66
N LEU A 431 -21.36 -13.26 -11.35
CA LEU A 431 -21.76 -12.87 -10.00
C LEU A 431 -22.96 -13.65 -9.48
N ARG A 432 -23.97 -13.94 -10.35
CA ARG A 432 -25.11 -14.79 -9.98
C ARG A 432 -24.69 -16.23 -9.67
N ARG A 433 -23.72 -16.79 -10.41
CA ARG A 433 -23.17 -18.13 -10.11
C ARG A 433 -22.45 -18.15 -8.76
N VAL A 434 -21.58 -17.16 -8.51
CA VAL A 434 -20.85 -17.03 -7.23
C VAL A 434 -21.81 -16.90 -6.06
N SER A 435 -22.89 -16.12 -6.20
CA SER A 435 -23.91 -15.94 -5.15
C SER A 435 -24.64 -17.24 -4.85
N ARG A 436 -25.04 -18.04 -5.87
CA ARG A 436 -25.75 -19.32 -5.68
C ARG A 436 -24.93 -20.33 -4.86
N VAL A 437 -23.61 -20.38 -5.06
CA VAL A 437 -22.72 -21.30 -4.31
C VAL A 437 -22.23 -20.74 -2.98
N ARG A 438 -22.78 -19.59 -2.55
CA ARG A 438 -22.36 -18.85 -1.34
C ARG A 438 -20.86 -18.54 -1.25
N ALA A 439 -20.15 -18.58 -2.39
CA ALA A 439 -18.72 -18.31 -2.46
C ALA A 439 -18.38 -16.82 -2.25
N GLU A 440 -19.36 -15.92 -2.29
CA GLU A 440 -19.20 -14.48 -2.03
C GLU A 440 -18.43 -14.23 -0.73
N ARG A 441 -18.78 -14.94 0.36
CA ARG A 441 -18.12 -14.75 1.66
C ARG A 441 -16.65 -15.14 1.64
N LEU A 442 -16.28 -16.12 0.85
CA LEU A 442 -14.89 -16.54 0.66
C LEU A 442 -14.14 -15.51 -0.17
N LEU A 443 -14.73 -15.05 -1.28
CA LEU A 443 -14.15 -14.00 -2.12
C LEU A 443 -13.91 -12.71 -1.32
N TYR A 444 -14.88 -12.23 -0.55
CA TYR A 444 -14.72 -11.05 0.30
C TYR A 444 -13.65 -11.19 1.40
N ARG A 445 -13.20 -12.39 1.75
CA ARG A 445 -12.12 -12.62 2.72
C ARG A 445 -10.74 -12.71 2.10
N ILE A 446 -10.68 -13.05 0.82
CA ILE A 446 -9.43 -13.26 0.08
C ILE A 446 -9.07 -12.00 -0.73
N LEU A 447 -10.06 -11.22 -1.06
CA LEU A 447 -10.00 -9.94 -1.75
C LEU A 447 -10.05 -8.80 -0.72
#